data_412cd5de8837fd3d462de482798e5312
#
_entry.id   412cd5de8837fd3d462de482798e5312
#
_cell.length_a   1.000
_cell.length_b   1.000
_cell.length_c   1.000
_cell.angle_alpha   90.00
_cell.angle_beta   90.00
_cell.angle_gamma   90.00
#
_symmetry.space_group_name_H-M   'P 1'
#
loop_
_entity.id
_entity.type
_entity.pdbx_description
1 polymer ?
#
loop_
_entity_poly.entity_id
_entity_poly.type
_entity_poly.pdbx_seq_one_letter_code
_entity_poly.pdbx_strand_id
1 'polypeptide(L)'
;MTLVIMDRQHHQIKILPEYFQAIESGEKTFEVRFNDRNYYVHDILHLREWQDDKYTGKEMAVEVTYLLDNPDYCKEGFVIMAIKKTD
;
A
#
# COMPACT_ATOMS: atom_id res chain seq x y z
N MET A 1 -21.57 4.03 27.43
CA MET A 1 -21.34 4.12 25.98
C MET A 1 -20.14 3.26 25.60
N THR A 2 -20.32 2.43 24.61
CA THR A 2 -19.24 1.58 24.14
C THR A 2 -18.42 2.32 23.09
N LEU A 3 -17.14 2.47 23.33
CA LEU A 3 -16.23 3.02 22.36
C LEU A 3 -15.78 1.92 21.42
N VAL A 4 -16.11 2.05 20.14
CA VAL A 4 -15.66 1.10 19.13
C VAL A 4 -14.38 1.65 18.54
N ILE A 5 -13.29 0.94 18.76
CA ILE A 5 -12.01 1.26 18.14
C ILE A 5 -11.86 0.33 16.95
N MET A 6 -11.78 0.91 15.76
CA MET A 6 -11.53 0.13 14.55
C MET A 6 -10.04 0.02 14.36
N ASP A 7 -9.54 -1.20 14.46
CA ASP A 7 -8.14 -1.47 14.17
C ASP A 7 -7.87 -1.27 12.70
N ARG A 8 -6.64 -0.86 12.40
CA ARG A 8 -6.16 -0.75 11.02
C ARG A 8 -6.12 -2.13 10.39
N GLN A 9 -6.48 -2.20 9.13
CA GLN A 9 -6.24 -3.41 8.35
C GLN A 9 -4.77 -3.48 7.97
N HIS A 10 -4.23 -4.70 7.92
CA HIS A 10 -2.87 -4.96 7.47
C HIS A 10 -2.94 -5.81 6.22
N HIS A 11 -2.28 -5.37 5.16
CA HIS A 11 -2.27 -6.07 3.88
C HIS A 11 -0.86 -6.49 3.51
N GLN A 12 -0.70 -7.73 3.06
CA GLN A 12 0.58 -8.23 2.54
C GLN A 12 0.59 -8.00 1.03
N ILE A 13 1.55 -7.22 0.56
CA ILE A 13 1.60 -6.76 -0.84
C ILE A 13 2.93 -7.18 -1.46
N LYS A 14 2.85 -7.90 -2.58
CA LYS A 14 4.03 -8.19 -3.41
C LYS A 14 4.38 -6.94 -4.19
N ILE A 15 5.67 -6.61 -4.26
CA ILE A 15 6.14 -5.44 -4.98
C ILE A 15 7.45 -5.74 -5.69
N LEU A 16 7.57 -5.27 -6.93
CA LEU A 16 8.79 -5.46 -7.71
C LEU A 16 9.94 -4.63 -7.14
N PRO A 17 11.20 -5.10 -7.32
CA PRO A 17 12.36 -4.42 -6.75
C PRO A 17 12.47 -2.94 -7.10
N GLU A 18 12.22 -2.56 -8.36
CA GLU A 18 12.33 -1.16 -8.77
C GLU A 18 11.38 -0.25 -7.99
N TYR A 19 10.16 -0.73 -7.73
CA TYR A 19 9.17 0.06 -6.97
C TYR A 19 9.46 0.03 -5.47
N PHE A 20 9.93 -1.10 -4.97
CA PHE A 20 10.36 -1.20 -3.58
C PHE A 20 11.47 -0.20 -3.29
N GLN A 21 12.48 -0.15 -4.15
CA GLN A 21 13.61 0.75 -4.01
C GLN A 21 13.18 2.21 -4.10
N ALA A 22 12.26 2.53 -5.00
CA ALA A 22 11.76 3.90 -5.18
C ALA A 22 10.99 4.36 -3.93
N ILE A 23 10.23 3.48 -3.29
CA ILE A 23 9.55 3.81 -2.04
C ILE A 23 10.56 3.93 -0.90
N GLU A 24 11.51 3.01 -0.82
CA GLU A 24 12.54 3.02 0.21
C GLU A 24 13.35 4.31 0.18
N SER A 25 13.70 4.80 -1.00
CA SER A 25 14.46 6.05 -1.17
C SER A 25 13.63 7.31 -0.98
N GLY A 26 12.30 7.20 -0.94
CA GLY A 26 11.42 8.34 -0.83
C GLY A 26 11.01 8.98 -2.15
N GLU A 27 11.48 8.44 -3.28
CA GLU A 27 11.13 8.96 -4.60
C GLU A 27 9.69 8.65 -4.98
N LYS A 28 9.18 7.49 -4.57
CA LYS A 28 7.81 7.07 -4.86
C LYS A 28 7.01 7.07 -3.55
N THR A 29 5.97 7.90 -3.51
CA THR A 29 5.16 8.12 -2.31
C THR A 29 3.71 7.69 -2.50
N PHE A 30 3.47 6.75 -3.40
CA PHE A 30 2.13 6.27 -3.72
C PHE A 30 2.19 4.81 -4.17
N GLU A 31 1.04 4.12 -4.08
CA GLU A 31 0.83 2.78 -4.62
C GLU A 31 -0.42 2.79 -5.49
N VAL A 32 -0.37 2.07 -6.62
CA VAL A 32 -1.51 1.87 -7.50
C VAL A 32 -1.86 0.40 -7.45
N ARG A 33 -3.09 0.08 -7.05
CA ARG A 33 -3.54 -1.30 -6.92
C ARG A 33 -4.95 -1.50 -7.44
N PHE A 34 -5.21 -2.69 -7.95
CA PHE A 34 -6.59 -3.13 -8.13
C PHE A 34 -7.20 -3.31 -6.74
N ASN A 35 -8.36 -2.69 -6.51
CA ASN A 35 -8.95 -2.66 -5.17
C ASN A 35 -9.75 -3.94 -4.90
N ASP A 36 -9.05 -5.03 -4.67
CA ASP A 36 -9.63 -6.33 -4.34
C ASP A 36 -9.61 -6.62 -2.84
N ARG A 37 -9.14 -5.67 -2.01
CA ARG A 37 -8.93 -5.87 -0.57
C ARG A 37 -9.63 -4.82 0.28
N ASN A 38 -10.42 -3.95 -0.30
CA ASN A 38 -11.10 -2.88 0.42
C ASN A 38 -10.12 -2.04 1.25
N TYR A 39 -9.19 -1.38 0.55
CA TYR A 39 -8.22 -0.50 1.20
C TYR A 39 -8.88 0.72 1.80
N TYR A 40 -8.43 1.14 2.97
CA TYR A 40 -8.89 2.34 3.67
C TYR A 40 -7.71 3.20 4.12
N VAL A 41 -7.96 4.49 4.27
CA VAL A 41 -6.98 5.40 4.88
C VAL A 41 -6.63 4.88 6.27
N HIS A 42 -5.36 4.94 6.62
CA HIS A 42 -4.72 4.44 7.84
C HIS A 42 -4.39 2.94 7.81
N ASP A 43 -4.78 2.22 6.77
CA ASP A 43 -4.35 0.83 6.60
C ASP A 43 -2.83 0.77 6.50
N ILE A 44 -2.27 -0.36 6.92
CA ILE A 44 -0.84 -0.64 6.82
C ILE A 44 -0.60 -1.61 5.68
N LEU A 45 0.27 -1.23 4.76
CA LEU A 45 0.71 -2.12 3.68
C LEU A 45 2.09 -2.66 4.04
N HIS A 46 2.18 -3.97 4.15
CA HIS A 46 3.45 -4.67 4.31
C HIS A 46 3.97 -5.00 2.92
N LEU A 47 4.87 -4.16 2.42
CA LEU A 47 5.42 -4.30 1.09
C LEU A 47 6.55 -5.32 1.14
N ARG A 48 6.39 -6.41 0.40
CA ARG A 48 7.35 -7.51 0.37
C ARG A 48 7.95 -7.60 -1.03
N GLU A 49 9.24 -7.35 -1.12
CA GLU A 49 9.94 -7.40 -2.41
C GLU A 49 9.87 -8.81 -3.00
N TRP A 50 9.47 -8.87 -4.26
CA TRP A 50 9.26 -10.12 -4.99
C TRP A 50 10.06 -10.06 -6.29
N GLN A 51 10.90 -11.06 -6.52
CA GLN A 51 11.74 -11.17 -7.71
C GLN A 51 11.97 -12.63 -8.03
N ASP A 52 11.94 -12.98 -9.32
CA ASP A 52 12.20 -14.36 -9.78
C ASP A 52 11.31 -15.38 -9.08
N ASP A 53 10.01 -15.08 -9.01
CA ASP A 53 8.97 -15.95 -8.44
C ASP A 53 9.16 -16.27 -6.95
N LYS A 54 9.84 -15.39 -6.21
CA LYS A 54 10.00 -15.60 -4.75
C LYS A 54 10.21 -14.27 -4.05
N TYR A 55 9.95 -14.29 -2.74
CA TYR A 55 10.26 -13.16 -1.87
C TYR A 55 11.77 -13.09 -1.67
N THR A 56 12.31 -11.88 -1.73
CA THR A 56 13.75 -11.65 -1.53
C THR A 56 14.14 -11.58 -0.06
N GLY A 57 13.16 -11.42 0.83
CA GLY A 57 13.42 -11.20 2.25
C GLY A 57 13.37 -9.73 2.65
N LYS A 58 13.36 -8.81 1.68
CA LYS A 58 13.20 -7.38 1.98
C LYS A 58 11.74 -7.04 2.12
N GLU A 59 11.42 -6.29 3.16
CA GLU A 59 10.06 -5.80 3.38
C GLU A 59 10.08 -4.49 4.13
N MET A 60 9.01 -3.71 3.97
CA MET A 60 8.81 -2.49 4.73
C MET A 60 7.31 -2.25 4.92
N ALA A 61 6.97 -1.55 5.98
CA ALA A 61 5.59 -1.17 6.26
C ALA A 61 5.36 0.30 5.92
N VAL A 62 4.25 0.58 5.25
CA VAL A 62 3.83 1.95 4.95
C VAL A 62 2.38 2.12 5.37
N GLU A 63 2.02 3.34 5.72
CA GLU A 63 0.65 3.70 6.08
C GLU A 63 -0.01 4.41 4.90
N VAL A 64 -1.27 4.04 4.61
CA VAL A 64 -2.09 4.73 3.61
C VAL A 64 -2.57 6.04 4.23
N THR A 65 -2.18 7.17 3.64
CA THR A 65 -2.53 8.50 4.17
C THR A 65 -3.64 9.18 3.39
N TYR A 66 -3.86 8.77 2.15
CA TYR A 66 -4.94 9.27 1.30
C TYR A 66 -5.27 8.20 0.28
N LEU A 67 -6.51 8.17 -0.16
CA LEU A 67 -6.96 7.17 -1.13
C LEU A 67 -7.81 7.86 -2.21
N LEU A 68 -7.43 7.66 -3.46
CA LEU A 68 -8.14 8.17 -4.62
C LEU A 68 -8.67 6.98 -5.43
N ASP A 69 -9.99 6.90 -5.54
CA ASP A 69 -10.63 5.82 -6.32
C ASP A 69 -11.66 6.36 -7.32
N ASN A 70 -11.65 7.68 -7.55
CA ASN A 70 -12.60 8.32 -8.45
C ASN A 70 -12.39 7.82 -9.88
N PRO A 71 -13.42 7.23 -10.52
CA PRO A 71 -13.29 6.66 -11.86
C PRO A 71 -13.02 7.69 -12.94
N ASP A 72 -13.19 8.98 -12.66
CA ASP A 72 -12.81 10.03 -13.61
C ASP A 72 -11.30 10.18 -13.71
N TYR A 73 -10.55 9.68 -12.73
CA TYR A 73 -9.09 9.82 -12.68
C TYR A 73 -8.35 8.51 -12.54
N CYS A 74 -9.04 7.43 -12.20
CA CYS A 74 -8.44 6.12 -12.00
C CYS A 74 -9.04 5.13 -12.99
N LYS A 75 -8.21 4.19 -13.46
CA LYS A 75 -8.71 3.06 -14.24
C LYS A 75 -9.73 2.31 -13.38
N GLU A 76 -10.80 1.85 -14.03
CA GLU A 76 -11.89 1.14 -13.33
C GLU A 76 -11.36 0.03 -12.43
N GLY A 77 -11.81 0.02 -11.19
CA GLY A 77 -11.42 -0.97 -10.20
C GLY A 77 -10.08 -0.70 -9.52
N PHE A 78 -9.33 0.31 -9.98
CA PHE A 78 -8.03 0.64 -9.40
C PHE A 78 -8.14 1.76 -8.38
N VAL A 79 -7.21 1.77 -7.45
CA VAL A 79 -7.09 2.78 -6.42
C VAL A 79 -5.65 3.28 -6.38
N ILE A 80 -5.50 4.59 -6.16
CA ILE A 80 -4.21 5.22 -5.94
C ILE A 80 -4.13 5.61 -4.47
N MET A 81 -3.11 5.15 -3.79
CA MET A 81 -2.95 5.40 -2.36
C MET A 81 -1.68 6.21 -2.13
N ALA A 82 -1.81 7.36 -1.47
CA ALA A 82 -0.64 8.04 -0.93
C ALA A 82 -0.16 7.24 0.28
N ILE A 83 1.15 7.07 0.39
CA ILE A 83 1.74 6.23 1.44
C ILE A 83 2.89 6.97 2.12
N LYS A 84 3.11 6.63 3.38
CA LYS A 84 4.27 7.11 4.12
C LYS A 84 4.86 5.96 4.91
N LYS A 85 6.21 5.93 4.98
CA LYS A 85 6.89 4.88 5.75
C LYS A 85 6.51 4.97 7.22
N THR A 86 6.32 3.82 7.85
CA THR A 86 6.16 3.73 9.29
C THR A 86 7.54 3.60 9.91
N ASP A 87 7.71 4.22 11.04
CA ASP A 87 8.98 4.11 11.78
C ASP A 87 8.97 2.93 12.73
#